data_556086b1c2632981e29f52e351cbb5e2
#
_entry.id   556086b1c2632981e29f52e351cbb5e2
#
_cell.length_a   1.000
_cell.length_b   1.000
_cell.length_c   1.000
_cell.angle_alpha   90.00
_cell.angle_beta   90.00
_cell.angle_gamma   90.00
#
_symmetry.space_group_name_H-M   'P 1'
#
loop_
_entity.id
_entity.type
_entity.pdbx_description
1 polymer ?
#
loop_
_entity_poly.entity_id
_entity_poly.type
_entity_poly.pdbx_seq_one_letter_code
_entity_poly.pdbx_strand_id
1 'polypeptide(L)'
;MEEKNKEVLTAEDVAALQPLYTDVILALKQVYDPEIPVNIYDLGLIYELNIDKEKKVSIVMTFTAPNCPMADEVLHEVEESVKRVPGVTGCTIELTFEPVWDRSMLSEEARVDLGLDYEEDEYGKLS
;
A
#
# COMPACT_ATOMS: atom_id res chain seq x y z
N MET A 1 -2.60 7.92 -26.89
CA MET A 1 -2.71 7.51 -26.39
C MET A 1 -2.70 7.00 -25.85
N GLU A 2 -2.47 7.18 -25.57
CA GLU A 2 -2.51 6.67 -25.00
C GLU A 2 -2.86 6.34 -24.29
N GLU A 3 -3.10 6.58 -24.07
CA GLU A 3 -3.39 6.25 -23.23
C GLU A 3 -3.61 5.39 -23.06
N LYS A 4 -3.46 5.17 -23.29
CA LYS A 4 -3.58 4.37 -23.16
C LYS A 4 -3.67 3.51 -22.64
N ASN A 5 -3.39 3.64 -22.95
CA ASN A 5 -3.22 2.64 -22.22
C ASN A 5 -4.04 2.54 -21.08
N LYS A 6 -4.57 3.43 -20.77
CA LYS A 6 -5.34 3.37 -19.59
C LYS A 6 -6.74 3.15 -19.93
N GLU A 7 -7.33 2.15 -19.33
CA GLU A 7 -8.73 1.90 -19.49
C GLU A 7 -9.52 2.88 -18.68
N VAL A 8 -10.63 3.32 -19.22
CA VAL A 8 -11.55 4.17 -18.49
C VAL A 8 -12.57 3.27 -17.80
N LEU A 9 -12.58 3.30 -16.47
CA LEU A 9 -13.52 2.51 -15.71
C LEU A 9 -14.81 3.27 -15.53
N THR A 10 -15.92 2.59 -15.80
CA THR A 10 -17.23 3.17 -15.54
C THR A 10 -17.56 3.04 -14.06
N ALA A 11 -18.65 3.70 -13.63
CA ALA A 11 -19.09 3.56 -12.26
C ALA A 11 -19.45 2.11 -11.95
N GLU A 12 -20.00 1.40 -12.93
CA GLU A 12 -20.32 -0.01 -12.74
C GLU A 12 -19.07 -0.85 -12.58
N ASP A 13 -18.04 -0.54 -13.36
CA ASP A 13 -16.77 -1.25 -13.23
C ASP A 13 -16.17 -1.05 -11.85
N VAL A 14 -16.20 0.18 -11.36
CA VAL A 14 -15.66 0.49 -10.05
C VAL A 14 -16.42 -0.27 -8.97
N ALA A 15 -17.76 -0.27 -9.07
CA ALA A 15 -18.56 -0.97 -8.08
C ALA A 15 -18.28 -2.47 -8.11
N ALA A 16 -18.12 -3.02 -9.30
CA ALA A 16 -17.86 -4.46 -9.43
C ALA A 16 -16.51 -4.85 -8.86
N LEU A 17 -15.54 -3.93 -8.88
CA LEU A 17 -14.19 -4.22 -8.40
C LEU A 17 -14.02 -3.92 -6.91
N GLN A 18 -15.00 -3.28 -6.27
CA GLN A 18 -14.87 -2.93 -4.85
C GLN A 18 -14.54 -4.11 -3.94
N PRO A 19 -15.23 -5.25 -4.08
CA PRO A 19 -14.86 -6.39 -3.22
C PRO A 19 -13.43 -6.84 -3.43
N LEU A 20 -12.95 -6.77 -4.68
CA LEU A 20 -11.58 -7.15 -4.96
C LEU A 20 -10.59 -6.17 -4.35
N TYR A 21 -10.89 -4.87 -4.43
CA TYR A 21 -10.06 -3.88 -3.75
C TYR A 21 -9.96 -4.17 -2.27
N THR A 22 -11.09 -4.47 -1.64
CA THR A 22 -11.10 -4.78 -0.22
C THR A 22 -10.22 -5.99 0.09
N ASP A 23 -10.35 -7.04 -0.71
CA ASP A 23 -9.56 -8.24 -0.48
C ASP A 23 -8.07 -8.00 -0.68
N VAL A 24 -7.72 -7.19 -1.68
CA VAL A 24 -6.31 -6.86 -1.92
C VAL A 24 -5.76 -6.04 -0.77
N ILE A 25 -6.53 -5.08 -0.28
CA ILE A 25 -6.08 -4.27 0.86
C ILE A 25 -5.87 -5.15 2.08
N LEU A 26 -6.77 -6.10 2.32
CA LEU A 26 -6.60 -7.01 3.45
C LEU A 26 -5.34 -7.86 3.28
N ALA A 27 -5.03 -8.26 2.05
CA ALA A 27 -3.80 -9.00 1.79
C ALA A 27 -2.59 -8.14 2.09
N LEU A 28 -2.62 -6.86 1.69
CA LEU A 28 -1.51 -5.96 1.94
C LEU A 28 -1.30 -5.72 3.42
N LYS A 29 -2.38 -5.77 4.20
CA LYS A 29 -2.28 -5.58 5.64
C LYS A 29 -1.65 -6.78 6.35
N GLN A 30 -1.38 -7.86 5.63
CA GLN A 30 -0.70 -9.01 6.20
C GLN A 30 0.81 -8.96 5.97
N VAL A 31 1.30 -7.99 5.22
CA VAL A 31 2.72 -7.86 4.94
C VAL A 31 3.28 -6.78 5.85
N TYR A 32 4.34 -7.11 6.58
CA TYR A 32 4.90 -6.21 7.57
C TYR A 32 6.27 -5.70 7.14
N ASP A 33 6.53 -4.45 7.49
CA ASP A 33 7.86 -3.88 7.31
C ASP A 33 8.83 -4.61 8.23
N PRO A 34 10.04 -4.92 7.74
CA PRO A 34 10.97 -5.67 8.59
C PRO A 34 11.51 -4.87 9.77
N GLU A 35 11.42 -3.56 9.73
CA GLU A 35 12.00 -2.73 10.77
C GLU A 35 10.97 -2.10 11.69
N ILE A 36 9.76 -1.91 11.21
CA ILE A 36 8.70 -1.27 11.98
C ILE A 36 7.56 -2.28 12.11
N PRO A 37 7.09 -2.57 13.33
CA PRO A 37 6.11 -3.65 13.51
C PRO A 37 4.69 -3.21 13.13
N VAL A 38 4.54 -2.72 11.93
CA VAL A 38 3.26 -2.29 11.39
C VAL A 38 3.20 -2.78 9.95
N ASN A 39 2.01 -3.16 9.51
CA ASN A 39 1.87 -3.63 8.14
C ASN A 39 2.11 -2.49 7.15
N ILE A 40 2.48 -2.86 5.93
CA ILE A 40 2.90 -1.87 4.94
C ILE A 40 1.77 -0.95 4.51
N TYR A 41 0.55 -1.42 4.55
CA TYR A 41 -0.58 -0.58 4.14
C TYR A 41 -0.80 0.55 5.16
N ASP A 42 -0.83 0.22 6.44
CA ASP A 42 -1.04 1.23 7.48
C ASP A 42 0.17 2.12 7.68
N LEU A 43 1.36 1.64 7.29
CA LEU A 43 2.53 2.51 7.28
C LEU A 43 2.43 3.61 6.23
N GLY A 44 1.52 3.46 5.27
CA GLY A 44 1.42 4.44 4.21
C GLY A 44 2.44 4.22 3.11
N LEU A 45 2.93 3.01 2.96
CA LEU A 45 3.90 2.70 1.92
C LEU A 45 3.26 2.48 0.55
N ILE A 46 1.97 2.26 0.50
CA ILE A 46 1.25 2.05 -0.75
C ILE A 46 0.75 3.39 -1.25
N TYR A 47 1.37 3.90 -2.29
CA TYR A 47 1.01 5.21 -2.83
C TYR A 47 -0.13 5.13 -3.84
N GLU A 48 -0.17 4.05 -4.62
CA GLU A 48 -1.25 3.86 -5.59
C GLU A 48 -1.62 2.39 -5.63
N LEU A 49 -2.89 2.15 -5.77
CA LEU A 49 -3.41 0.80 -5.91
C LEU A 49 -4.52 0.84 -6.95
N ASN A 50 -4.30 0.16 -8.07
CA ASN A 50 -5.25 0.15 -9.16
C ASN A 50 -5.55 -1.28 -9.58
N ILE A 51 -6.80 -1.55 -9.90
CA ILE A 51 -7.22 -2.85 -10.43
C ILE A 51 -7.99 -2.57 -11.71
N ASP A 52 -7.56 -3.18 -12.81
CA ASP A 52 -8.21 -2.93 -14.09
C ASP A 52 -9.36 -3.92 -14.31
N LYS A 53 -10.00 -3.80 -15.46
CA LYS A 53 -11.16 -4.62 -15.77
C LYS A 53 -10.81 -6.10 -15.85
N GLU A 54 -9.57 -6.41 -16.12
CA GLU A 54 -9.11 -7.78 -16.22
C GLU A 54 -8.65 -8.30 -14.88
N LYS A 55 -8.80 -7.49 -13.84
CA LYS A 55 -8.45 -7.86 -12.48
C LYS A 55 -6.95 -7.98 -12.28
N LYS A 56 -6.21 -7.22 -13.05
CA LYS A 56 -4.78 -7.10 -12.88
C LYS A 56 -4.50 -5.95 -11.93
N VAL A 57 -3.68 -6.19 -10.93
CA VAL A 57 -3.40 -5.24 -9.87
C VAL A 57 -2.10 -4.52 -10.17
N SER A 58 -2.10 -3.20 -10.04
CA SER A 58 -0.91 -2.36 -10.18
C SER A 58 -0.71 -1.58 -8.90
N ILE A 59 0.49 -1.65 -8.35
CA ILE A 59 0.81 -1.02 -7.09
C ILE A 59 2.02 -0.13 -7.28
N VAL A 60 1.95 1.11 -6.75
CA VAL A 60 3.11 1.97 -6.61
C VAL A 60 3.37 2.11 -5.12
N MET A 61 4.57 1.77 -4.68
CA MET A 61 4.87 1.79 -3.26
C MET A 61 6.29 2.26 -2.99
N THR A 62 6.56 2.52 -1.72
CA THR A 62 7.87 2.97 -1.29
C THR A 62 8.29 2.20 -0.04
N PHE A 63 9.43 2.57 0.50
CA PHE A 63 9.90 2.07 1.79
C PHE A 63 10.22 3.25 2.69
N THR A 64 10.39 2.95 3.97
CA THR A 64 10.68 4.02 4.95
C THR A 64 12.09 4.57 4.78
N ALA A 65 12.97 3.82 4.11
CA ALA A 65 14.33 4.28 3.85
C ALA A 65 14.77 3.77 2.48
N PRO A 66 15.53 4.58 1.73
CA PRO A 66 15.93 4.17 0.36
C PRO A 66 16.84 2.95 0.31
N ASN A 67 17.53 2.64 1.39
CA ASN A 67 18.47 1.53 1.41
C ASN A 67 18.00 0.38 2.28
N CYS A 68 16.73 0.05 2.20
CA CYS A 68 16.19 -1.06 2.97
C CYS A 68 16.80 -2.36 2.48
N PRO A 69 17.57 -3.08 3.31
CA PRO A 69 18.22 -4.31 2.83
C PRO A 69 17.26 -5.45 2.56
N MET A 70 16.04 -5.36 3.08
CA MET A 70 15.04 -6.40 2.87
C MET A 70 14.04 -6.03 1.78
N ALA A 71 14.35 -5.00 0.98
CA ALA A 71 13.38 -4.48 0.02
C ALA A 71 12.90 -5.54 -0.95
N ASP A 72 13.84 -6.32 -1.50
CA ASP A 72 13.46 -7.33 -2.48
C ASP A 72 12.55 -8.38 -1.88
N GLU A 73 12.80 -8.76 -0.65
CA GLU A 73 11.97 -9.76 0.02
C GLU A 73 10.58 -9.22 0.27
N VAL A 74 10.48 -7.97 0.69
CA VAL A 74 9.16 -7.36 0.95
C VAL A 74 8.40 -7.23 -0.35
N LEU A 75 9.06 -6.78 -1.42
CA LEU A 75 8.39 -6.66 -2.71
C LEU A 75 7.85 -8.01 -3.18
N HIS A 76 8.66 -9.05 -3.01
CA HIS A 76 8.23 -10.38 -3.40
C HIS A 76 7.04 -10.83 -2.56
N GLU A 77 7.08 -10.57 -1.27
CA GLU A 77 5.98 -10.95 -0.40
C GLU A 77 4.71 -10.21 -0.76
N VAL A 78 4.81 -8.93 -1.10
CA VAL A 78 3.65 -8.16 -1.52
C VAL A 78 3.06 -8.78 -2.78
N GLU A 79 3.90 -9.04 -3.75
CA GLU A 79 3.44 -9.61 -5.01
C GLU A 79 2.73 -10.94 -4.79
N GLU A 80 3.35 -11.81 -4.00
CA GLU A 80 2.76 -13.13 -3.76
C GLU A 80 1.47 -13.03 -2.97
N SER A 81 1.41 -12.15 -2.00
CA SER A 81 0.20 -11.99 -1.20
C SER A 81 -0.97 -11.52 -2.06
N VAL A 82 -0.71 -10.56 -2.94
CA VAL A 82 -1.77 -10.05 -3.81
C VAL A 82 -2.20 -11.11 -4.82
N LYS A 83 -1.25 -11.85 -5.37
CA LYS A 83 -1.59 -12.86 -6.35
C LYS A 83 -2.42 -14.00 -5.78
N ARG A 84 -2.34 -14.21 -4.47
CA ARG A 84 -3.14 -15.26 -3.83
C ARG A 84 -4.59 -14.86 -3.64
N VAL A 85 -4.91 -13.57 -3.80
CA VAL A 85 -6.29 -13.13 -3.65
C VAL A 85 -7.12 -13.71 -4.79
N PRO A 86 -8.23 -14.40 -4.47
CA PRO A 86 -9.06 -14.96 -5.52
C PRO A 86 -9.58 -13.87 -6.45
N GLY A 87 -9.46 -14.09 -7.74
CA GLY A 87 -9.89 -13.14 -8.75
C GLY A 87 -8.78 -12.31 -9.33
N VAL A 88 -7.65 -12.19 -8.64
CA VAL A 88 -6.52 -11.42 -9.16
C VAL A 88 -5.85 -12.23 -10.27
N THR A 89 -5.66 -11.60 -11.42
CA THR A 89 -5.04 -12.25 -12.57
C THR A 89 -3.56 -11.93 -12.72
N GLY A 90 -3.08 -10.91 -12.03
CA GLY A 90 -1.68 -10.56 -12.07
C GLY A 90 -1.41 -9.37 -11.17
N CYS A 91 -0.14 -9.14 -10.89
CA CYS A 91 0.25 -8.03 -10.02
C CYS A 91 1.58 -7.47 -10.49
N THR A 92 1.63 -6.15 -10.66
CA THR A 92 2.87 -5.45 -10.94
C THR A 92 3.12 -4.43 -9.83
N ILE A 93 4.38 -4.25 -9.47
CA ILE A 93 4.74 -3.33 -8.40
C ILE A 93 5.81 -2.40 -8.92
N GLU A 94 5.59 -1.11 -8.73
CA GLU A 94 6.57 -0.10 -9.07
C GLU A 94 7.06 0.53 -7.77
N LEU A 95 8.37 0.54 -7.58
CA LEU A 95 8.99 1.13 -6.41
C LEU A 95 9.34 2.59 -6.71
N THR A 96 8.96 3.48 -5.81
CA THR A 96 9.29 4.90 -5.96
C THR A 96 9.71 5.46 -4.62
N PHE A 97 10.51 6.52 -4.66
CA PHE A 97 10.86 7.26 -3.45
C PHE A 97 10.44 8.71 -3.55
N GLU A 98 9.46 8.98 -4.40
CA GLU A 98 8.90 10.31 -4.54
C GLU A 98 7.39 10.23 -4.47
N PRO A 99 6.79 10.89 -3.49
CA PRO A 99 7.46 11.64 -2.42
C PRO A 99 8.16 10.70 -1.43
N VAL A 100 9.11 11.25 -0.71
CA VAL A 100 9.79 10.50 0.34
C VAL A 100 8.78 10.22 1.45
N TRP A 101 8.79 8.99 1.95
CA TRP A 101 7.90 8.61 3.03
C TRP A 101 8.23 9.39 4.31
N ASP A 102 7.21 9.80 5.05
CA ASP A 102 7.41 10.38 6.36
C ASP A 102 6.26 9.95 7.27
N ARG A 103 6.39 10.30 8.54
CA ARG A 103 5.48 9.80 9.58
C ARG A 103 4.05 10.31 9.41
N SER A 104 3.86 11.40 8.68
CA SER A 104 2.51 11.89 8.45
C SER A 104 1.70 10.96 7.56
N MET A 105 2.35 10.01 6.91
CA MET A 105 1.68 9.06 6.03
C MET A 105 1.16 7.84 6.75
N LEU A 106 1.47 7.70 8.03
CA LEU A 106 0.94 6.60 8.82
C LEU A 106 -0.57 6.70 8.94
N SER A 107 -1.24 5.55 8.91
CA SER A 107 -2.67 5.53 9.19
C SER A 107 -2.90 5.86 10.66
N GLU A 108 -4.14 6.17 10.98
CA GLU A 108 -4.49 6.46 12.37
C GLU A 108 -4.25 5.23 13.23
N GLU A 109 -4.58 4.06 12.72
CA GLU A 109 -4.36 2.83 13.48
C GLU A 109 -2.88 2.61 13.75
N ALA A 110 -2.03 2.88 12.77
CA ALA A 110 -0.60 2.70 12.95
C ALA A 110 -0.06 3.69 13.99
N ARG A 111 -0.55 4.92 13.98
CA ARG A 111 -0.13 5.91 14.96
C ARG A 111 -0.44 5.46 16.37
N VAL A 112 -1.64 4.92 16.55
CA VAL A 112 -2.06 4.43 17.85
C VAL A 112 -1.19 3.25 18.29
N ASP A 113 -0.97 2.32 17.37
CA ASP A 113 -0.18 1.13 17.68
C ASP A 113 1.24 1.48 18.07
N LEU A 114 1.80 2.51 17.46
CA LEU A 114 3.16 2.95 17.76
C LEU A 114 3.22 3.97 18.88
N GLY A 115 2.06 4.40 19.38
CA GLY A 115 2.03 5.38 20.46
C GLY A 115 2.35 6.79 20.03
N LEU A 116 2.27 7.07 18.73
CA LEU A 116 2.69 8.37 18.22
C LEU A 116 1.65 9.47 18.41
N ASP A 117 0.40 9.09 18.63
CA ASP A 117 -0.64 10.10 18.83
C ASP A 117 -0.38 10.95 20.06
N TYR A 118 0.15 10.34 21.10
CA TYR A 118 0.41 11.10 22.32
C TYR A 118 1.49 12.15 22.11
N GLU A 119 2.44 11.85 21.25
CA GLU A 119 3.54 12.77 21.01
C GLU A 119 3.08 14.00 20.26
N GLU A 120 2.12 13.84 19.43
CA GLU A 120 1.63 14.97 18.66
C GLU A 120 0.89 15.95 19.52
N ASP A 121 0.31 15.46 20.59
CA ASP A 121 -0.41 16.33 21.46
C ASP A 121 0.46 17.21 22.27
N GLU A 122 1.49 17.15 22.47
CA GLU A 122 2.29 17.82 23.19
C GLU A 122 3.05 18.69 22.81
N TYR A 123 2.97 18.33 22.09
CA TYR A 123 3.53 18.58 21.83
C TYR A 123 3.61 18.96 21.93
N GLY A 124 3.72 19.07 21.83
CA GLY A 124 3.62 19.06 21.98
C GLY A 124 3.53 18.96 22.21
N LYS A 125 3.49 19.00 22.61
CA LYS A 125 3.41 18.69 23.09
C LYS A 125 3.71 18.26 23.50
N LEU A 126 3.99 18.35 23.66
CA LEU A 126 4.27 17.73 23.97
C LEU A 126 4.70 17.78 24.03
N SER A 127 4.85 18.31 24.15
CA SER A 127 5.15 18.20 24.21
C SER A 127 5.39 18.18 24.28
#